data_8056e71e852ca14d3d938a618d6845a2
#
_entry.id   8056e71e852ca14d3d938a618d6845a2
#
_cell.length_a   1.000
_cell.length_b   1.000
_cell.length_c   1.000
_cell.angle_alpha   90.00
_cell.angle_beta   90.00
_cell.angle_gamma   90.00
#
_symmetry.space_group_name_H-M   'P 1'
#
loop_
_entity.id
_entity.type
_entity.pdbx_description
1 polymer ?
#
loop_
_entity_poly.entity_id
_entity_poly.type
_entity_poly.pdbx_seq_one_letter_code
_entity_poly.pdbx_strand_id
1 'polypeptide(L)'
;MSDTLAKPKVLVADDERVIADTLAIILNQSGFDATAVYSGEKAVETAKSLKPDMLISDVIMTDLNGIDAAIKIREMLPSCKILLFSGQAATADLLDRAQGQGHQFEILAKPVHPQDLLAKLRS
;
A
#
# COMPACT_ATOMS: atom_id res chain seq x y z
N MET A 1 5.02 -26.42 10.19
CA MET A 1 4.98 -25.92 9.92
C MET A 1 4.69 -25.36 8.88
N SER A 2 4.23 -25.56 8.37
CA SER A 2 4.09 -25.01 7.15
C SER A 2 3.45 -23.69 7.12
N ASP A 3 2.63 -23.40 7.99
CA ASP A 3 2.09 -22.09 8.09
C ASP A 3 3.16 -21.09 8.30
N THR A 4 4.24 -21.48 8.88
CA THR A 4 5.41 -20.62 8.97
C THR A 4 5.95 -20.26 7.60
N LEU A 5 5.54 -21.02 6.59
CA LEU A 5 5.93 -20.77 5.22
C LEU A 5 4.97 -19.85 4.49
N ALA A 6 3.85 -19.52 5.12
CA ALA A 6 2.90 -18.60 4.52
C ALA A 6 3.50 -17.21 4.47
N LYS A 7 3.60 -16.66 3.27
CA LYS A 7 4.18 -15.33 3.07
C LYS A 7 3.12 -14.27 3.33
N PRO A 8 3.48 -13.15 3.97
CA PRO A 8 2.54 -12.05 4.11
C PRO A 8 2.09 -11.55 2.75
N LYS A 9 0.80 -11.31 2.62
CA LYS A 9 0.23 -10.82 1.37
C LYS A 9 0.33 -9.30 1.34
N VAL A 10 0.92 -8.78 0.27
CA VAL A 10 1.10 -7.34 0.08
C VAL A 10 0.40 -6.92 -1.20
N LEU A 11 -0.47 -5.93 -1.09
CA LEU A 11 -1.10 -5.32 -2.25
C LEU A 11 -0.36 -4.03 -2.57
N VAL A 12 0.12 -3.89 -3.80
CA VAL A 12 0.87 -2.72 -4.26
C VAL A 12 0.02 -1.97 -5.28
N ALA A 13 -0.31 -0.72 -5.00
CA ALA A 13 -1.15 0.10 -5.87
C ALA A 13 -0.39 1.33 -6.36
N ASP A 14 -0.24 1.46 -7.66
CA ASP A 14 0.37 2.62 -8.30
C ASP A 14 -0.10 2.64 -9.76
N ASP A 15 -0.56 3.80 -10.25
CA ASP A 15 -1.01 3.90 -11.64
C ASP A 15 0.16 3.89 -12.63
N GLU A 16 1.38 4.08 -12.16
CA GLU A 16 2.56 3.83 -12.97
C GLU A 16 2.91 2.34 -12.89
N ARG A 17 2.56 1.60 -13.93
CA ARG A 17 2.71 0.14 -13.94
C ARG A 17 4.13 -0.32 -13.67
N VAL A 18 5.11 0.38 -14.21
CA VAL A 18 6.52 0.02 -14.02
C VAL A 18 6.86 0.06 -12.53
N ILE A 19 6.39 1.06 -11.81
CA ILE A 19 6.66 1.19 -10.39
C ILE A 19 5.97 0.07 -9.60
N ALA A 20 4.67 -0.13 -9.86
CA ALA A 20 3.92 -1.18 -9.16
C ALA A 20 4.52 -2.56 -9.39
N ASP A 21 4.83 -2.88 -10.65
CA ASP A 21 5.38 -4.18 -11.02
C ASP A 21 6.77 -4.38 -10.43
N THR A 22 7.61 -3.36 -10.46
CA THR A 22 8.97 -3.44 -9.91
C THR A 22 8.93 -3.69 -8.41
N LEU A 23 8.08 -2.96 -7.69
CA LEU A 23 7.94 -3.16 -6.25
C LEU A 23 7.42 -4.56 -5.94
N ALA A 24 6.44 -5.04 -6.70
CA ALA A 24 5.92 -6.40 -6.49
C ALA A 24 6.99 -7.45 -6.71
N ILE A 25 7.82 -7.29 -7.74
CA ILE A 25 8.92 -8.22 -8.01
C ILE A 25 9.90 -8.24 -6.85
N ILE A 26 10.31 -7.05 -6.36
CA ILE A 26 11.25 -6.95 -5.25
C ILE A 26 10.68 -7.62 -4.00
N LEU A 27 9.40 -7.37 -3.71
CA LEU A 27 8.76 -7.95 -2.54
C LEU A 27 8.64 -9.47 -2.65
N ASN A 28 8.29 -9.97 -3.84
CA ASN A 28 8.21 -11.42 -4.04
C ASN A 28 9.58 -12.10 -3.87
N GLN A 29 10.64 -11.41 -4.20
CA GLN A 29 12.01 -11.92 -3.99
C GLN A 29 12.45 -11.81 -2.54
N SER A 30 11.75 -11.05 -1.73
CA SER A 30 12.14 -10.75 -0.35
C SER A 30 11.28 -11.44 0.70
N GLY A 31 10.51 -12.45 0.30
CA GLY A 31 9.74 -13.25 1.24
C GLY A 31 8.29 -12.84 1.41
N PHE A 32 7.76 -11.98 0.54
CA PHE A 32 6.37 -11.57 0.56
C PHE A 32 5.62 -12.18 -0.62
N ASP A 33 4.30 -12.16 -0.55
CA ASP A 33 3.43 -12.54 -1.66
C ASP A 33 2.76 -11.26 -2.14
N ALA A 34 3.36 -10.61 -3.13
CA ALA A 34 2.96 -9.29 -3.58
C ALA A 34 2.17 -9.35 -4.88
N THR A 35 1.09 -8.57 -4.93
CA THR A 35 0.23 -8.42 -6.09
C THR A 35 0.17 -6.94 -6.46
N ALA A 36 0.41 -6.61 -7.72
CA ALA A 36 0.36 -5.23 -8.20
C ALA A 36 -0.99 -4.92 -8.81
N VAL A 37 -1.53 -3.76 -8.50
CA VAL A 37 -2.72 -3.19 -9.14
C VAL A 37 -2.40 -1.75 -9.54
N TYR A 38 -3.21 -1.19 -10.44
CA TYR A 38 -2.81 0.05 -11.11
C TYR A 38 -3.81 1.18 -10.93
N SER A 39 -4.72 1.05 -9.98
CA SER A 39 -5.67 2.11 -9.66
C SER A 39 -6.18 1.94 -8.24
N GLY A 40 -6.72 3.03 -7.69
CA GLY A 40 -7.29 2.99 -6.34
C GLY A 40 -8.54 2.12 -6.28
N GLU A 41 -9.38 2.18 -7.31
CA GLU A 41 -10.57 1.32 -7.36
C GLU A 41 -10.20 -0.15 -7.42
N LYS A 42 -9.19 -0.49 -8.22
CA LYS A 42 -8.74 -1.87 -8.35
C LYS A 42 -8.11 -2.35 -7.04
N ALA A 43 -7.44 -1.46 -6.32
CA ALA A 43 -6.89 -1.81 -5.01
C ALA A 43 -8.01 -2.19 -4.03
N VAL A 44 -9.07 -1.40 -3.97
CA VAL A 44 -10.20 -1.70 -3.08
C VAL A 44 -10.87 -3.01 -3.50
N GLU A 45 -11.12 -3.18 -4.80
CA GLU A 45 -11.74 -4.41 -5.32
C GLU A 45 -10.91 -5.64 -5.01
N THR A 46 -9.61 -5.56 -5.27
CA THR A 46 -8.70 -6.68 -5.04
C THR A 46 -8.58 -7.01 -3.55
N ALA A 47 -8.59 -5.99 -2.70
CA ALA A 47 -8.48 -6.19 -1.26
C ALA A 47 -9.64 -7.03 -0.70
N LYS A 48 -10.82 -6.93 -1.31
CA LYS A 48 -11.99 -7.68 -0.86
C LYS A 48 -11.78 -9.19 -0.97
N SER A 49 -11.11 -9.63 -2.02
CA SER A 49 -10.87 -11.07 -2.23
C SER A 49 -9.52 -11.52 -1.72
N LEU A 50 -8.49 -10.71 -1.91
CA LEU A 50 -7.13 -11.06 -1.50
C LEU A 50 -6.95 -10.98 0.02
N LYS A 51 -7.59 -10.03 0.66
CA LYS A 51 -7.45 -9.74 2.10
C LYS A 51 -5.98 -9.58 2.47
N PRO A 52 -5.29 -8.58 1.91
CA PRO A 52 -3.86 -8.43 2.13
C PRO A 52 -3.54 -8.10 3.60
N ASP A 53 -2.38 -8.56 4.04
CA ASP A 53 -1.85 -8.20 5.35
C ASP A 53 -1.30 -6.78 5.36
N MET A 54 -0.86 -6.31 4.19
CA MET A 54 -0.24 -5.00 4.02
C MET A 54 -0.69 -4.38 2.71
N LEU A 55 -0.84 -3.05 2.72
CA LEU A 55 -1.10 -2.26 1.52
C LEU A 55 0.02 -1.25 1.35
N ILE A 56 0.58 -1.19 0.15
CA ILE A 56 1.52 -0.13 -0.24
C ILE A 56 0.85 0.61 -1.38
N SER A 57 0.67 1.92 -1.25
CA SER A 57 -0.05 2.68 -2.27
C SER A 57 0.56 4.05 -2.49
N ASP A 58 0.61 4.46 -3.75
CA ASP A 58 0.85 5.85 -4.08
C ASP A 58 -0.36 6.67 -3.62
N VAL A 59 -0.11 7.88 -3.15
CA VAL A 59 -1.19 8.77 -2.71
C VAL A 59 -1.95 9.34 -3.90
N ILE A 60 -1.22 9.74 -4.94
CA ILE A 60 -1.85 10.39 -6.10
C ILE A 60 -2.05 9.36 -7.22
N MET A 61 -3.29 9.04 -7.50
CA MET A 61 -3.68 8.17 -8.60
C MET A 61 -4.81 8.82 -9.39
N THR A 62 -5.02 8.37 -10.62
CA THR A 62 -5.92 9.05 -11.56
C THR A 62 -7.39 8.93 -11.21
N ASP A 63 -7.78 7.84 -10.52
CA ASP A 63 -9.19 7.61 -10.18
C ASP A 63 -9.46 7.96 -8.72
N LEU A 64 -9.31 6.99 -7.84
CA LEU A 64 -9.50 7.13 -6.41
C LEU A 64 -8.11 7.35 -5.78
N ASN A 65 -7.91 8.44 -5.04
CA ASN A 65 -6.58 8.69 -4.47
C ASN A 65 -6.24 7.63 -3.42
N GLY A 66 -4.93 7.47 -3.20
CA GLY A 66 -4.44 6.39 -2.35
C GLY A 66 -4.90 6.48 -0.90
N ILE A 67 -5.15 7.69 -0.40
CA ILE A 67 -5.63 7.86 0.97
C ILE A 67 -7.07 7.38 1.09
N ASP A 68 -7.94 7.74 0.14
CA ASP A 68 -9.32 7.27 0.17
C ASP A 68 -9.39 5.76 -0.01
N ALA A 69 -8.56 5.20 -0.89
CA ALA A 69 -8.47 3.75 -1.05
C ALA A 69 -8.01 3.10 0.25
N ALA A 70 -7.00 3.68 0.90
CA ALA A 70 -6.48 3.16 2.16
C ALA A 70 -7.53 3.17 3.27
N ILE A 71 -8.33 4.24 3.35
CA ILE A 71 -9.40 4.34 4.34
C ILE A 71 -10.42 3.21 4.11
N LYS A 72 -10.85 3.02 2.87
CA LYS A 72 -11.81 1.96 2.55
C LYS A 72 -11.26 0.58 2.89
N ILE A 73 -10.00 0.34 2.57
CA ILE A 73 -9.37 -0.95 2.86
C ILE A 73 -9.22 -1.13 4.39
N ARG A 74 -8.84 -0.10 5.11
CA ARG A 74 -8.71 -0.17 6.57
C ARG A 74 -10.07 -0.46 7.22
N GLU A 75 -11.14 0.08 6.69
CA GLU A 75 -12.47 -0.19 7.20
C GLU A 75 -12.88 -1.64 6.99
N MET A 76 -12.47 -2.24 5.87
CA MET A 76 -12.75 -3.66 5.60
C MET A 76 -11.80 -4.58 6.36
N LEU A 77 -10.55 -4.16 6.52
CA LEU A 77 -9.47 -4.98 7.07
C LEU A 77 -8.74 -4.18 8.13
N PRO A 78 -9.28 -4.08 9.35
CA PRO A 78 -8.69 -3.22 10.39
C PRO A 78 -7.26 -3.55 10.76
N SER A 79 -6.84 -4.79 10.54
CA SER A 79 -5.47 -5.22 10.86
C SER A 79 -4.48 -5.01 9.71
N CYS A 80 -4.94 -4.54 8.56
CA CYS A 80 -4.07 -4.32 7.41
C CYS A 80 -3.10 -3.17 7.71
N LYS A 81 -1.80 -3.46 7.57
CA LYS A 81 -0.78 -2.43 7.71
C LYS A 81 -0.75 -1.61 6.42
N ILE A 82 -0.80 -0.29 6.54
CA ILE A 82 -0.88 0.59 5.37
C ILE A 82 0.32 1.50 5.34
N LEU A 83 0.98 1.53 4.18
CA LEU A 83 2.13 2.35 3.92
C LEU A 83 1.89 3.12 2.63
N LEU A 84 1.95 4.45 2.70
CA LEU A 84 1.72 5.31 1.55
C LEU A 84 3.03 5.96 1.13
N PHE A 85 3.20 6.21 -0.16
CA PHE A 85 4.36 6.97 -0.61
C PHE A 85 3.92 8.14 -1.48
N SER A 86 4.65 9.24 -1.35
CA SER A 86 4.26 10.49 -1.99
C SER A 86 5.48 11.36 -2.24
N GLY A 87 5.46 12.05 -3.39
CA GLY A 87 6.41 13.09 -3.70
C GLY A 87 5.75 14.46 -3.79
N GLN A 88 4.51 14.57 -3.34
CA GLN A 88 3.71 15.78 -3.56
C GLN A 88 3.45 16.51 -2.25
N ALA A 89 3.63 17.83 -2.27
CA ALA A 89 3.32 18.66 -1.10
C ALA A 89 1.83 18.66 -0.76
N ALA A 90 0.97 18.55 -1.79
CA ALA A 90 -0.48 18.53 -1.59
C ALA A 90 -0.97 17.33 -0.76
N THR A 91 -0.13 16.32 -0.60
CA THR A 91 -0.45 15.15 0.22
C THR A 91 -0.76 15.54 1.67
N ALA A 92 -0.15 16.62 2.18
CA ALA A 92 -0.37 17.02 3.56
C ALA A 92 -1.83 17.28 3.88
N ASP A 93 -2.57 17.94 2.96
CA ASP A 93 -3.98 18.22 3.18
C ASP A 93 -4.82 16.93 3.23
N LEU A 94 -4.50 15.97 2.37
CA LEU A 94 -5.20 14.70 2.35
C LEU A 94 -4.94 13.91 3.63
N LEU A 95 -3.71 13.95 4.13
CA LEU A 95 -3.36 13.27 5.38
C LEU A 95 -4.04 13.92 6.57
N ASP A 96 -4.11 15.25 6.61
CA ASP A 96 -4.79 15.96 7.68
C ASP A 96 -6.27 15.58 7.73
N ARG A 97 -6.91 15.46 6.57
CA ARG A 97 -8.31 15.04 6.50
C ARG A 97 -8.49 13.62 7.01
N ALA A 98 -7.58 12.72 6.66
CA ALA A 98 -7.64 11.34 7.13
C ALA A 98 -7.49 11.27 8.64
N GLN A 99 -6.56 12.05 9.21
CA GLN A 99 -6.37 12.14 10.65
C GLN A 99 -7.61 12.66 11.35
N GLY A 100 -8.27 13.64 10.77
CA GLY A 100 -9.52 14.20 11.31
C GLY A 100 -10.63 13.17 11.35
N GLN A 101 -10.55 12.14 10.51
CA GLN A 101 -11.51 11.03 10.50
C GLN A 101 -11.04 9.84 11.33
N GLY A 102 -9.93 9.98 12.07
CA GLY A 102 -9.42 8.92 12.92
C GLY A 102 -8.46 7.95 12.25
N HIS A 103 -7.98 8.25 11.04
CA HIS A 103 -7.06 7.38 10.32
C HIS A 103 -5.66 7.96 10.32
N GLN A 104 -4.69 7.13 10.70
CA GLN A 104 -3.28 7.49 10.65
C GLN A 104 -2.54 6.51 9.76
N PHE A 105 -1.73 7.04 8.84
CA PHE A 105 -0.98 6.22 7.90
C PHE A 105 0.50 6.59 7.95
N GLU A 106 1.36 5.60 7.73
CA GLU A 106 2.78 5.84 7.55
C GLU A 106 3.06 6.28 6.14
N ILE A 107 3.94 7.27 5.98
CA ILE A 107 4.29 7.84 4.68
C ILE A 107 5.78 7.66 4.43
N LEU A 108 6.11 7.27 3.21
CA LEU A 108 7.48 7.30 2.70
C LEU A 108 7.56 8.32 1.59
N ALA A 109 8.64 9.10 1.58
CA ALA A 109 8.88 10.07 0.53
C ALA A 109 9.39 9.37 -0.74
N LYS A 110 8.96 9.84 -1.90
CA LYS A 110 9.52 9.39 -3.17
C LYS A 110 10.82 10.11 -3.44
N PRO A 111 11.80 9.47 -4.08
CA PRO A 111 11.78 8.06 -4.53
C PRO A 111 11.95 7.10 -3.36
N VAL A 112 11.22 5.99 -3.41
CA VAL A 112 11.27 4.98 -2.35
C VAL A 112 12.39 4.00 -2.64
N HIS A 113 13.32 3.87 -1.70
CA HIS A 113 14.39 2.89 -1.81
C HIS A 113 13.88 1.53 -1.32
N PRO A 114 14.12 0.45 -2.07
CA PRO A 114 13.63 -0.88 -1.68
C PRO A 114 14.02 -1.29 -0.25
N GLN A 115 15.22 -0.94 0.17
CA GLN A 115 15.68 -1.30 1.52
C GLN A 115 14.86 -0.60 2.60
N ASP A 116 14.51 0.67 2.39
CA ASP A 116 13.68 1.42 3.33
C ASP A 116 12.28 0.84 3.40
N LEU A 117 11.72 0.48 2.22
CA LEU A 117 10.42 -0.13 2.15
C LEU A 117 10.40 -1.46 2.91
N LEU A 118 11.39 -2.32 2.66
CA LEU A 118 11.45 -3.62 3.33
C LEU A 118 11.60 -3.47 4.85
N ALA A 119 12.40 -2.50 5.28
CA ALA A 119 12.56 -2.25 6.71
C ALA A 119 11.23 -1.85 7.36
N LYS A 120 10.45 -1.00 6.69
CA LYS A 120 9.14 -0.59 7.19
C LYS A 120 8.16 -1.76 7.26
N LEU A 121 8.18 -2.64 6.26
CA LEU A 121 7.26 -3.77 6.22
C LEU A 121 7.61 -4.83 7.27
N ARG A 122 8.87 -4.93 7.65
CA ARG A 122 9.34 -5.91 8.63
C ARG A 122 9.27 -5.42 10.07
N SER A 123 8.99 -4.13 10.26
CA SER A 123 8.97 -3.55 11.61
C SER A 123 7.68 -3.84 12.37
#